data_79c431588a5ed0819e2d3481be3d4152
#
_entry.id   79c431588a5ed0819e2d3481be3d4152
#
_cell.length_a   1.000
_cell.length_b   1.000
_cell.length_c   1.000
_cell.angle_alpha   90.00
_cell.angle_beta   90.00
_cell.angle_gamma   90.00
#
_symmetry.space_group_name_H-M   'P 1'
#
loop_
_entity.id
_entity.type
_entity.pdbx_description
1 polymer ?
#
loop_
_entity_poly.entity_id
_entity_poly.type
_entity_poly.pdbx_seq_one_letter_code
_entity_poly.pdbx_strand_id
1 'polypeptide(L)'
;MADDLAPGSVLLGYVIERVLGRGGMGTVYLAKQLSLGRHVALKVLHPSRVKNPKAATEFFQEASATARLNHPNLVGVHDLKADTASGLFAFSMEYVPGVTAFQLVSDQGSLTRGPALNLIAQIAAALAYAHRQGFVHRDLKPENILVTTGNVAKLLDLGLAYNRLGSLSNGTADRHQSSGRRLMIVGTPDYSAPEQSRNPDNATTASDVWGLGATLFYLLTGRTPFDGETVIDLIVRTATEPLQWPDHVAMECRQLVELMMAKDPLRRLANGDEVLEALQQLARREVPTLPHREDGTGAPPPGLEIDYGSGPIAGPRRAVRRRRHRG
;
A
#
# COMPACT_ATOMS: atom_id res chain seq x y z
N MET A 1 -10.97 -19.29 17.17
CA MET A 1 -10.76 -17.83 17.15
C MET A 1 -9.99 -17.53 18.41
N ALA A 2 -8.87 -16.82 18.38
CA ALA A 2 -8.23 -16.36 19.62
C ALA A 2 -9.17 -15.32 20.22
N ASP A 3 -9.50 -15.48 21.50
CA ASP A 3 -10.39 -14.56 22.19
C ASP A 3 -9.76 -13.17 22.24
N ASP A 4 -10.53 -12.15 21.87
CA ASP A 4 -10.11 -10.76 22.00
C ASP A 4 -9.86 -10.43 23.47
N LEU A 5 -8.95 -9.51 23.72
CA LEU A 5 -8.73 -8.98 25.06
C LEU A 5 -10.00 -8.23 25.52
N ALA A 6 -10.51 -8.61 26.68
CA ALA A 6 -11.72 -8.01 27.22
C ALA A 6 -11.48 -6.53 27.61
N PRO A 7 -12.49 -5.65 27.45
CA PRO A 7 -12.42 -4.29 28.00
C PRO A 7 -12.07 -4.30 29.48
N GLY A 8 -11.19 -3.38 29.92
CA GLY A 8 -10.66 -3.31 31.28
C GLY A 8 -9.45 -4.20 31.56
N SER A 9 -9.11 -5.15 30.68
CA SER A 9 -7.91 -5.95 30.85
C SER A 9 -6.64 -5.09 30.71
N VAL A 10 -5.59 -5.43 31.49
CA VAL A 10 -4.30 -4.73 31.46
C VAL A 10 -3.29 -5.57 30.68
N LEU A 11 -2.70 -5.01 29.65
CA LEU A 11 -1.67 -5.62 28.84
C LEU A 11 -0.44 -4.71 28.75
N LEU A 12 0.72 -5.14 29.21
CA LEU A 12 2.02 -4.44 29.06
C LEU A 12 1.98 -2.95 29.48
N GLY A 13 1.13 -2.58 30.46
CA GLY A 13 0.97 -1.21 30.95
C GLY A 13 -0.10 -0.39 30.19
N TYR A 14 -0.94 -1.05 29.42
CA TYR A 14 -2.08 -0.47 28.71
C TYR A 14 -3.39 -1.10 29.18
N VAL A 15 -4.41 -0.29 29.45
CA VAL A 15 -5.79 -0.75 29.73
C VAL A 15 -6.54 -0.81 28.40
N ILE A 16 -7.04 -1.98 28.04
CA ILE A 16 -7.83 -2.18 26.82
C ILE A 16 -9.22 -1.57 27.01
N GLU A 17 -9.68 -0.78 26.06
CA GLU A 17 -11.03 -0.20 26.08
C GLU A 17 -11.96 -0.88 25.08
N ARG A 18 -11.51 -1.03 23.83
CA ARG A 18 -12.29 -1.71 22.77
C ARG A 18 -11.40 -2.08 21.58
N VAL A 19 -11.89 -2.97 20.73
CA VAL A 19 -11.27 -3.27 19.44
C VAL A 19 -11.50 -2.11 18.48
N LEU A 20 -10.43 -1.71 17.76
CA LEU A 20 -10.47 -0.77 16.63
C LEU A 20 -10.50 -1.51 15.30
N GLY A 21 -9.75 -2.62 15.18
CA GLY A 21 -9.68 -3.39 13.97
C GLY A 21 -8.97 -4.72 14.16
N ARG A 22 -9.17 -5.65 13.20
CA ARG A 22 -8.50 -6.95 13.15
C ARG A 22 -7.81 -7.11 11.80
N GLY A 23 -6.59 -7.61 11.83
CA GLY A 23 -5.81 -7.88 10.63
C GLY A 23 -5.09 -9.21 10.69
N GLY A 24 -4.44 -9.59 9.60
CA GLY A 24 -3.74 -10.87 9.49
C GLY A 24 -2.55 -11.04 10.45
N MET A 25 -1.95 -9.95 10.91
CA MET A 25 -0.83 -9.98 11.86
C MET A 25 -1.28 -9.86 13.31
N GLY A 26 -2.41 -9.20 13.59
CA GLY A 26 -2.84 -8.95 14.97
C GLY A 26 -4.11 -8.15 15.05
N THR A 27 -4.48 -7.80 16.29
CA THR A 27 -5.64 -6.98 16.61
C THR A 27 -5.18 -5.61 17.10
N VAL A 28 -5.84 -4.55 16.65
CA VAL A 28 -5.63 -3.17 17.10
C VAL A 28 -6.72 -2.80 18.09
N TYR A 29 -6.33 -2.32 19.26
CA TYR A 29 -7.22 -1.89 20.32
C TYR A 29 -7.11 -0.39 20.58
N LEU A 30 -8.20 0.26 20.91
CA LEU A 30 -8.15 1.49 21.67
C LEU A 30 -7.73 1.13 23.10
N ALA A 31 -6.68 1.75 23.59
CA ALA A 31 -6.15 1.48 24.91
C ALA A 31 -5.69 2.76 25.60
N LYS A 32 -5.72 2.78 26.94
CA LYS A 32 -5.18 3.86 27.76
C LYS A 32 -3.79 3.47 28.26
N GLN A 33 -2.78 4.24 27.89
CA GLN A 33 -1.42 4.10 28.40
C GLN A 33 -1.36 4.57 29.86
N LEU A 34 -1.09 3.65 30.79
CA LEU A 34 -1.14 3.96 32.25
C LEU A 34 -0.09 4.97 32.68
N SER A 35 1.13 4.91 32.11
CA SER A 35 2.25 5.78 32.47
C SER A 35 2.03 7.25 32.12
N LEU A 36 1.28 7.55 31.03
CA LEU A 36 1.06 8.90 30.54
C LEU A 36 -0.41 9.34 30.56
N GLY A 37 -1.33 8.44 30.89
CA GLY A 37 -2.76 8.73 30.99
C GLY A 37 -3.46 9.04 29.66
N ARG A 38 -2.81 8.78 28.51
CA ARG A 38 -3.31 9.09 27.16
C ARG A 38 -3.92 7.88 26.47
N HIS A 39 -4.83 8.15 25.52
CA HIS A 39 -5.32 7.12 24.60
C HIS A 39 -4.32 6.87 23.48
N VAL A 40 -4.21 5.59 23.12
CA VAL A 40 -3.36 5.10 22.04
C VAL A 40 -4.08 4.03 21.23
N ALA A 41 -3.69 3.81 19.99
CA ALA A 41 -4.00 2.59 19.28
C ALA A 41 -2.90 1.57 19.60
N LEU A 42 -3.28 0.42 20.18
CA LEU A 42 -2.36 -0.64 20.58
C LEU A 42 -2.51 -1.83 19.63
N LYS A 43 -1.51 -2.07 18.77
CA LYS A 43 -1.47 -3.24 17.89
C LYS A 43 -0.80 -4.38 18.63
N VAL A 44 -1.52 -5.50 18.77
CA VAL A 44 -1.06 -6.70 19.49
C VAL A 44 -0.91 -7.83 18.51
N LEU A 45 0.27 -8.46 18.46
CA LEU A 45 0.55 -9.59 17.58
C LEU A 45 -0.34 -10.78 17.96
N HIS A 46 -0.89 -11.44 16.96
CA HIS A 46 -1.78 -12.59 17.16
C HIS A 46 -1.04 -13.77 17.83
N PRO A 47 -1.57 -14.41 18.87
CA PRO A 47 -0.89 -15.52 19.56
C PRO A 47 -0.49 -16.67 18.64
N SER A 48 -1.28 -16.95 17.60
CA SER A 48 -0.95 -17.97 16.58
C SER A 48 0.28 -17.62 15.75
N ARG A 49 0.66 -16.32 15.67
CA ARG A 49 1.82 -15.82 14.93
C ARG A 49 3.10 -15.79 15.77
N VAL A 50 2.98 -15.74 17.10
CA VAL A 50 4.12 -15.70 18.03
C VAL A 50 5.05 -16.89 17.86
N LYS A 51 4.50 -18.08 17.51
CA LYS A 51 5.27 -19.30 17.24
C LYS A 51 6.10 -19.24 15.95
N ASN A 52 5.86 -18.23 15.10
CA ASN A 52 6.62 -18.01 13.87
C ASN A 52 7.66 -16.90 14.09
N PRO A 53 8.96 -17.21 14.19
CA PRO A 53 10.00 -16.20 14.42
C PRO A 53 10.02 -15.08 13.36
N LYS A 54 9.67 -15.42 12.11
CA LYS A 54 9.59 -14.46 11.01
C LYS A 54 8.49 -13.42 11.25
N ALA A 55 7.31 -13.84 11.72
CA ALA A 55 6.21 -12.93 12.00
C ALA A 55 6.51 -11.94 13.13
N ALA A 56 7.18 -12.39 14.20
CA ALA A 56 7.64 -11.50 15.26
C ALA A 56 8.68 -10.48 14.73
N THR A 57 9.64 -10.94 13.92
CA THR A 57 10.63 -10.07 13.31
C THR A 57 10.00 -9.02 12.40
N GLU A 58 9.06 -9.42 11.55
CA GLU A 58 8.30 -8.51 10.66
C GLU A 58 7.54 -7.46 11.47
N PHE A 59 6.87 -7.88 12.56
CA PHE A 59 6.15 -6.98 13.45
C PHE A 59 7.05 -5.92 14.12
N PHE A 60 8.26 -6.33 14.57
CA PHE A 60 9.24 -5.41 15.11
C PHE A 60 9.84 -4.47 14.06
N GLN A 61 10.09 -4.99 12.86
CA GLN A 61 10.60 -4.19 11.75
C GLN A 61 9.60 -3.11 11.33
N GLU A 62 8.30 -3.46 11.27
CA GLU A 62 7.22 -2.52 11.01
C GLU A 62 7.21 -1.37 12.01
N ALA A 63 7.14 -1.70 13.30
CA ALA A 63 7.12 -0.69 14.35
C ALA A 63 8.39 0.19 14.35
N SER A 64 9.57 -0.41 14.18
CA SER A 64 10.85 0.29 14.17
C SER A 64 11.03 1.18 12.95
N ALA A 65 10.53 0.77 11.78
CA ALA A 65 10.56 1.57 10.56
C ALA A 65 9.67 2.80 10.71
N THR A 66 8.42 2.61 11.15
CA THR A 66 7.46 3.69 11.33
C THR A 66 7.89 4.66 12.44
N ALA A 67 8.55 4.18 13.52
CA ALA A 67 9.03 5.02 14.62
C ALA A 67 10.09 6.06 14.20
N ARG A 68 10.76 5.86 13.07
CA ARG A 68 11.76 6.81 12.53
C ARG A 68 11.14 7.96 11.74
N LEU A 69 9.88 7.85 11.39
CA LEU A 69 9.17 8.81 10.55
C LEU A 69 8.29 9.71 11.41
N ASN A 70 8.39 11.01 11.18
CA ASN A 70 7.56 12.00 11.86
C ASN A 70 7.01 12.99 10.83
N HIS A 71 5.70 12.86 10.54
CA HIS A 71 5.02 13.74 9.59
C HIS A 71 3.54 13.89 10.02
N PRO A 72 2.91 15.08 9.89
CA PRO A 72 1.54 15.30 10.34
C PRO A 72 0.51 14.36 9.72
N ASN A 73 0.78 13.84 8.53
CA ASN A 73 -0.10 12.91 7.81
C ASN A 73 0.38 11.44 7.87
N LEU A 74 1.31 11.10 8.78
CA LEU A 74 1.64 9.73 9.17
C LEU A 74 1.17 9.46 10.59
N VAL A 75 0.72 8.24 10.86
CA VAL A 75 0.44 7.80 12.23
C VAL A 75 1.76 7.45 12.91
N GLY A 76 2.09 8.18 13.98
CA GLY A 76 3.34 8.01 14.70
C GLY A 76 3.31 6.80 15.65
N VAL A 77 4.38 6.00 15.68
CA VAL A 77 4.60 4.94 16.68
C VAL A 77 5.18 5.57 17.94
N HIS A 78 4.62 5.18 19.08
CA HIS A 78 5.01 5.73 20.37
C HIS A 78 5.92 4.84 21.19
N ASP A 79 5.66 3.53 21.21
CA ASP A 79 6.39 2.59 22.05
C ASP A 79 6.23 1.16 21.52
N LEU A 80 7.24 0.33 21.73
CA LEU A 80 7.28 -1.07 21.37
C LEU A 80 7.51 -1.90 22.64
N LYS A 81 6.62 -2.86 22.90
CA LYS A 81 6.66 -3.72 24.08
C LYS A 81 6.76 -5.19 23.66
N ALA A 82 7.63 -5.91 24.32
CA ALA A 82 7.80 -7.35 24.18
C ALA A 82 7.91 -7.99 25.55
N ASP A 83 7.09 -9.01 25.78
CA ASP A 83 7.27 -9.97 26.86
C ASP A 83 7.48 -11.34 26.24
N THR A 84 8.75 -11.72 26.14
CA THR A 84 9.15 -13.00 25.54
C THR A 84 8.74 -14.19 26.39
N ALA A 85 8.55 -14.04 27.72
CA ALA A 85 8.15 -15.11 28.60
C ALA A 85 6.69 -15.51 28.38
N SER A 86 5.81 -14.54 28.17
CA SER A 86 4.40 -14.77 27.85
C SER A 86 4.11 -14.85 26.34
N GLY A 87 5.10 -14.51 25.50
CA GLY A 87 4.91 -14.43 24.04
C GLY A 87 4.04 -13.26 23.61
N LEU A 88 3.97 -12.20 24.39
CA LEU A 88 3.20 -11.02 24.09
C LEU A 88 4.06 -9.96 23.41
N PHE A 89 3.64 -9.54 22.22
CA PHE A 89 4.27 -8.48 21.45
C PHE A 89 3.22 -7.44 21.08
N ALA A 90 3.51 -6.18 21.38
CA ALA A 90 2.62 -5.07 21.08
C ALA A 90 3.42 -3.80 20.77
N PHE A 91 2.87 -2.94 19.91
CA PHE A 91 3.33 -1.56 19.83
C PHE A 91 2.15 -0.59 19.91
N SER A 92 2.42 0.54 20.54
CA SER A 92 1.45 1.63 20.65
C SER A 92 1.76 2.71 19.63
N MET A 93 0.71 3.27 19.05
CA MET A 93 0.77 4.33 18.07
C MET A 93 -0.30 5.40 18.36
N GLU A 94 -0.20 6.51 17.70
CA GLU A 94 -1.17 7.60 17.77
C GLU A 94 -2.59 7.06 17.55
N TYR A 95 -3.47 7.37 18.48
CA TYR A 95 -4.91 7.15 18.26
C TYR A 95 -5.48 8.34 17.50
N VAL A 96 -5.99 8.08 16.31
CA VAL A 96 -6.61 9.08 15.44
C VAL A 96 -8.12 8.84 15.45
N PRO A 97 -8.91 9.75 16.08
CA PRO A 97 -10.36 9.66 16.01
C PRO A 97 -10.84 10.01 14.60
N GLY A 98 -11.40 9.02 13.90
CA GLY A 98 -11.84 9.15 12.52
C GLY A 98 -12.33 7.83 11.95
N VAL A 99 -12.59 7.83 10.65
CA VAL A 99 -12.98 6.64 9.88
C VAL A 99 -11.94 6.39 8.79
N THR A 100 -11.87 5.20 8.24
CA THR A 100 -11.01 4.96 7.07
C THR A 100 -11.59 5.65 5.84
N ALA A 101 -10.75 5.98 4.87
CA ALA A 101 -11.21 6.52 3.58
C ALA A 101 -12.17 5.54 2.87
N PHE A 102 -11.99 4.23 3.11
CA PHE A 102 -12.92 3.19 2.65
C PHE A 102 -14.29 3.37 3.30
N GLN A 103 -14.36 3.46 4.64
CA GLN A 103 -15.62 3.67 5.37
C GLN A 103 -16.28 4.98 4.99
N LEU A 104 -15.49 6.05 4.82
CA LEU A 104 -16.02 7.37 4.41
C LEU A 104 -16.80 7.28 3.11
N VAL A 105 -16.25 6.61 2.09
CA VAL A 105 -16.93 6.43 0.79
C VAL A 105 -18.06 5.42 0.87
N SER A 106 -17.90 4.36 1.65
CA SER A 106 -18.98 3.38 1.88
C SER A 106 -20.22 4.00 2.51
N ASP A 107 -20.03 4.93 3.46
CA ASP A 107 -21.12 5.54 4.21
C ASP A 107 -21.75 6.74 3.51
N GLN A 108 -20.95 7.51 2.75
CA GLN A 108 -21.37 8.79 2.16
C GLN A 108 -21.47 8.78 0.64
N GLY A 109 -21.00 7.72 0.00
CA GLY A 109 -20.81 7.65 -1.45
C GLY A 109 -19.49 8.28 -1.90
N SER A 110 -19.27 8.33 -3.22
CA SER A 110 -18.08 8.92 -3.83
C SER A 110 -17.94 10.42 -3.48
N LEU A 111 -16.69 10.84 -3.33
CA LEU A 111 -16.38 12.23 -3.00
C LEU A 111 -16.37 13.11 -4.26
N THR A 112 -16.73 14.37 -4.09
CA THR A 112 -16.49 15.37 -5.12
C THR A 112 -15.00 15.68 -5.26
N ARG A 113 -14.61 16.27 -6.40
CA ARG A 113 -13.21 16.59 -6.77
C ARG A 113 -12.42 17.26 -5.64
N GLY A 114 -12.93 18.30 -5.03
CA GLY A 114 -12.22 19.11 -4.04
C GLY A 114 -11.78 18.29 -2.82
N PRO A 115 -12.71 17.68 -2.08
CA PRO A 115 -12.38 16.80 -0.95
C PRO A 115 -11.46 15.64 -1.32
N ALA A 116 -11.70 14.95 -2.47
CA ALA A 116 -10.86 13.84 -2.90
C ALA A 116 -9.40 14.28 -3.13
N LEU A 117 -9.17 15.35 -3.90
CA LEU A 117 -7.83 15.86 -4.18
C LEU A 117 -7.15 16.40 -2.91
N ASN A 118 -7.89 16.97 -1.98
CA ASN A 118 -7.33 17.44 -0.70
C ASN A 118 -6.79 16.25 0.14
N LEU A 119 -7.55 15.17 0.27
CA LEU A 119 -7.09 13.97 0.97
C LEU A 119 -5.84 13.36 0.29
N ILE A 120 -5.86 13.26 -1.03
CA ILE A 120 -4.72 12.73 -1.79
C ILE A 120 -3.47 13.62 -1.65
N ALA A 121 -3.61 14.95 -1.64
CA ALA A 121 -2.49 15.85 -1.45
C ALA A 121 -1.81 15.64 -0.07
N GLN A 122 -2.59 15.43 0.98
CA GLN A 122 -2.07 15.16 2.32
C GLN A 122 -1.29 13.83 2.36
N ILE A 123 -1.82 12.78 1.73
CA ILE A 123 -1.14 11.47 1.68
C ILE A 123 0.08 11.54 0.74
N ALA A 124 0.01 12.26 -0.38
CA ALA A 124 1.17 12.48 -1.25
C ALA A 124 2.31 13.18 -0.50
N ALA A 125 2.01 14.14 0.38
CA ALA A 125 3.02 14.80 1.22
C ALA A 125 3.66 13.82 2.22
N ALA A 126 2.88 12.94 2.83
CA ALA A 126 3.38 11.88 3.69
C ALA A 126 4.27 10.89 2.93
N LEU A 127 3.86 10.47 1.74
CA LEU A 127 4.66 9.60 0.87
C LEU A 127 5.95 10.28 0.40
N ALA A 128 5.88 11.53 -0.04
CA ALA A 128 7.07 12.30 -0.42
C ALA A 128 8.11 12.34 0.69
N TYR A 129 7.66 12.59 1.92
CA TYR A 129 8.51 12.55 3.10
C TYR A 129 9.11 11.15 3.33
N ALA A 130 8.29 10.09 3.32
CA ALA A 130 8.75 8.71 3.52
C ALA A 130 9.72 8.25 2.41
N HIS A 131 9.41 8.57 1.14
CA HIS A 131 10.24 8.24 -0.02
C HIS A 131 11.63 8.89 0.06
N ARG A 132 11.72 10.15 0.49
CA ARG A 132 13.02 10.82 0.73
C ARG A 132 13.85 10.18 1.85
N GLN A 133 13.20 9.49 2.79
CA GLN A 133 13.86 8.70 3.84
C GLN A 133 14.16 7.25 3.39
N GLY A 134 13.89 6.90 2.12
CA GLY A 134 14.14 5.57 1.56
C GLY A 134 13.07 4.52 1.92
N PHE A 135 11.91 4.94 2.40
CA PHE A 135 10.79 4.04 2.72
C PHE A 135 9.80 3.94 1.56
N VAL A 136 9.29 2.75 1.32
CA VAL A 136 8.20 2.44 0.38
C VAL A 136 7.10 1.76 1.16
N HIS A 137 5.86 2.25 1.05
CA HIS A 137 4.70 1.77 1.84
C HIS A 137 4.24 0.37 1.44
N ARG A 138 4.11 0.09 0.14
CA ARG A 138 3.78 -1.21 -0.48
C ARG A 138 2.34 -1.70 -0.35
N ASP A 139 1.54 -1.17 0.57
CA ASP A 139 0.12 -1.55 0.78
C ASP A 139 -0.76 -0.31 0.91
N LEU A 140 -0.63 0.63 -0.04
CA LEU A 140 -1.40 1.86 -0.02
C LEU A 140 -2.79 1.60 -0.60
N LYS A 141 -3.81 1.86 0.22
CA LYS A 141 -5.23 1.63 -0.08
C LYS A 141 -6.13 2.46 0.85
N PRO A 142 -7.43 2.63 0.51
CA PRO A 142 -8.36 3.43 1.32
C PRO A 142 -8.48 2.99 2.78
N GLU A 143 -8.33 1.71 3.09
CA GLU A 143 -8.40 1.16 4.45
C GLU A 143 -7.23 1.61 5.32
N ASN A 144 -6.09 1.94 4.70
CA ASN A 144 -4.88 2.41 5.39
C ASN A 144 -4.79 3.94 5.50
N ILE A 145 -5.85 4.65 5.16
CA ILE A 145 -5.95 6.11 5.30
C ILE A 145 -7.07 6.45 6.28
N LEU A 146 -6.72 7.00 7.44
CA LEU A 146 -7.71 7.55 8.38
C LEU A 146 -8.03 8.99 8.01
N VAL A 147 -9.31 9.33 8.09
CA VAL A 147 -9.83 10.69 7.87
C VAL A 147 -10.54 11.14 9.12
N THR A 148 -10.05 12.23 9.71
CA THR A 148 -10.68 12.86 10.89
C THR A 148 -11.89 13.70 10.50
N THR A 149 -12.72 14.07 11.47
CA THR A 149 -13.84 15.01 11.28
C THR A 149 -13.40 16.39 10.77
N GLY A 150 -12.12 16.76 11.00
CA GLY A 150 -11.50 17.97 10.46
C GLY A 150 -10.91 17.82 9.05
N ASN A 151 -11.21 16.72 8.34
CA ASN A 151 -10.65 16.40 7.03
C ASN A 151 -9.12 16.30 6.99
N VAL A 152 -8.50 15.92 8.12
CA VAL A 152 -7.09 15.58 8.16
C VAL A 152 -6.94 14.10 7.82
N ALA A 153 -6.15 13.81 6.77
CA ALA A 153 -5.82 12.46 6.38
C ALA A 153 -4.53 12.01 7.09
N LYS A 154 -4.51 10.79 7.61
CA LYS A 154 -3.33 10.16 8.20
C LYS A 154 -3.14 8.75 7.64
N LEU A 155 -1.95 8.48 7.15
CA LEU A 155 -1.55 7.19 6.60
C LEU A 155 -1.16 6.24 7.73
N LEU A 156 -1.79 5.08 7.74
CA LEU A 156 -1.50 3.95 8.64
C LEU A 156 -0.45 3.01 8.05
N ASP A 157 0.10 2.17 8.90
CA ASP A 157 0.78 0.92 8.55
C ASP A 157 1.82 1.01 7.41
N LEU A 158 2.96 1.65 7.69
CA LEU A 158 4.19 1.46 6.89
C LEU A 158 4.77 0.04 7.09
N GLY A 159 3.90 -0.93 7.41
CA GLY A 159 4.23 -2.24 7.92
C GLY A 159 4.89 -3.20 6.95
N LEU A 160 4.86 -2.89 5.67
CA LEU A 160 5.61 -3.60 4.65
C LEU A 160 6.79 -2.76 4.15
N ALA A 161 7.05 -1.60 4.81
CA ALA A 161 8.13 -0.69 4.47
C ALA A 161 9.50 -1.34 4.70
N TYR A 162 10.01 -1.99 3.67
CA TYR A 162 11.36 -2.53 3.66
C TYR A 162 12.36 -1.38 3.44
N ASN A 163 13.21 -1.12 4.43
CA ASN A 163 14.28 -0.15 4.27
C ASN A 163 15.40 -0.74 3.41
N ARG A 164 15.50 -0.32 2.14
CA ARG A 164 16.58 -0.74 1.22
C ARG A 164 17.98 -0.38 1.73
N LEU A 165 18.12 0.64 2.58
CA LEU A 165 19.41 1.06 3.14
C LEU A 165 19.94 0.10 4.22
N GLY A 166 19.06 -0.64 4.91
CA GLY A 166 19.49 -1.64 5.92
C GLY A 166 19.93 -2.97 5.32
N SER A 167 19.60 -3.27 4.07
CA SER A 167 19.96 -4.54 3.42
C SER A 167 21.39 -4.61 2.90
N LEU A 168 22.13 -3.48 2.90
CA LEU A 168 23.52 -3.44 2.46
C LEU A 168 24.53 -3.79 3.58
N SER A 169 24.09 -3.98 4.82
CA SER A 169 25.02 -4.17 5.95
C SER A 169 25.15 -5.60 6.47
N ASN A 170 24.37 -6.57 6.02
CA ASN A 170 24.52 -7.97 6.42
C ASN A 170 24.61 -8.88 5.20
N GLY A 171 25.83 -9.01 4.66
CA GLY A 171 26.18 -10.04 3.72
C GLY A 171 26.08 -11.42 4.37
N THR A 172 25.04 -12.14 4.11
CA THR A 172 24.95 -13.59 3.88
C THR A 172 23.49 -13.90 3.50
N ALA A 173 23.22 -13.76 2.22
CA ALA A 173 21.95 -14.23 1.67
C ALA A 173 22.02 -15.76 1.56
N ASP A 174 21.37 -16.47 2.46
CA ASP A 174 20.98 -17.84 2.24
C ASP A 174 19.93 -17.88 1.11
N ARG A 175 20.45 -18.01 -0.11
CA ARG A 175 19.66 -18.38 -1.29
C ARG A 175 19.35 -19.87 -1.21
N HIS A 176 18.41 -20.27 -0.38
CA HIS A 176 17.82 -21.58 -0.53
C HIS A 176 16.65 -21.51 -1.51
N GLN A 177 16.95 -22.03 -2.70
CA GLN A 177 16.05 -22.48 -3.73
C GLN A 177 14.88 -23.25 -3.13
N SER A 178 13.67 -22.70 -3.23
CA SER A 178 12.47 -23.52 -3.31
C SER A 178 11.85 -23.26 -4.69
N SER A 179 12.15 -24.21 -5.58
CA SER A 179 11.51 -24.38 -6.88
C SER A 179 10.01 -24.64 -6.70
N GLY A 180 9.24 -23.60 -6.79
CA GLY A 180 7.79 -23.62 -6.78
C GLY A 180 7.31 -22.18 -6.79
N ARG A 181 7.03 -21.61 -7.98
CA ARG A 181 6.38 -20.31 -8.14
C ARG A 181 4.98 -20.38 -7.52
N ARG A 182 4.90 -20.26 -6.21
CA ARG A 182 3.67 -19.91 -5.54
C ARG A 182 3.51 -18.40 -5.75
N LEU A 183 2.47 -18.00 -6.46
CA LEU A 183 1.98 -16.61 -6.45
C LEU A 183 1.67 -16.27 -4.98
N MET A 184 2.62 -15.66 -4.28
CA MET A 184 2.40 -15.13 -2.95
C MET A 184 1.74 -13.76 -3.13
N ILE A 185 0.41 -13.75 -3.12
CA ILE A 185 -0.36 -12.51 -3.10
C ILE A 185 -0.22 -11.96 -1.68
N VAL A 186 0.56 -10.90 -1.54
CA VAL A 186 0.72 -10.12 -0.32
C VAL A 186 -0.08 -8.84 -0.49
N GLY A 187 -1.05 -8.59 0.39
CA GLY A 187 -1.92 -7.40 0.35
C GLY A 187 -3.27 -7.63 -0.32
N THR A 188 -4.03 -6.55 -0.47
CA THR A 188 -5.32 -6.51 -1.17
C THR A 188 -5.03 -6.27 -2.66
N PRO A 189 -5.25 -7.24 -3.55
CA PRO A 189 -4.81 -7.15 -4.95
C PRO A 189 -5.47 -6.01 -5.73
N ASP A 190 -6.63 -5.51 -5.27
CA ASP A 190 -7.43 -4.45 -5.92
C ASP A 190 -6.70 -3.11 -6.08
N TYR A 191 -5.71 -2.84 -5.19
CA TYR A 191 -4.94 -1.58 -5.18
C TYR A 191 -3.45 -1.80 -5.49
N SER A 192 -3.03 -3.04 -5.72
CA SER A 192 -1.63 -3.39 -5.96
C SER A 192 -1.19 -3.06 -7.38
N ALA A 193 0.01 -2.51 -7.52
CA ALA A 193 0.60 -2.23 -8.81
C ALA A 193 0.93 -3.52 -9.60
N PRO A 194 0.89 -3.51 -10.95
CA PRO A 194 1.17 -4.69 -11.77
C PRO A 194 2.52 -5.36 -11.46
N GLU A 195 3.56 -4.56 -11.20
CA GLU A 195 4.89 -5.05 -10.84
C GLU A 195 4.91 -5.77 -9.48
N GLN A 196 4.10 -5.32 -8.50
CA GLN A 196 3.96 -5.97 -7.19
C GLN A 196 3.25 -7.31 -7.29
N SER A 197 2.24 -7.41 -8.15
CA SER A 197 1.50 -8.65 -8.39
C SER A 197 2.37 -9.74 -9.00
N ARG A 198 3.42 -9.35 -9.75
CA ARG A 198 4.41 -10.29 -10.32
C ARG A 198 5.43 -10.74 -9.27
N ASN A 199 5.94 -9.81 -8.49
CA ASN A 199 6.86 -10.05 -7.38
C ASN A 199 6.75 -8.91 -6.35
N PRO A 200 6.31 -9.18 -5.11
CA PRO A 200 6.21 -8.16 -4.06
C PRO A 200 7.51 -7.38 -3.79
N ASP A 201 8.68 -8.00 -4.04
CA ASP A 201 9.98 -7.36 -3.86
C ASP A 201 10.28 -6.27 -4.91
N ASN A 202 9.53 -6.25 -6.01
CA ASN A 202 9.64 -5.22 -7.05
C ASN A 202 8.93 -3.90 -6.69
N ALA A 203 8.32 -3.80 -5.50
CA ALA A 203 7.68 -2.58 -5.06
C ALA A 203 8.68 -1.41 -4.95
N THR A 204 8.32 -0.29 -5.56
CA THR A 204 9.09 0.95 -5.56
C THR A 204 8.21 2.12 -5.11
N THR A 205 8.77 3.32 -5.04
CA THR A 205 7.99 4.55 -4.79
C THR A 205 6.89 4.76 -5.84
N ALA A 206 7.13 4.34 -7.10
CA ALA A 206 6.11 4.36 -8.15
C ALA A 206 4.96 3.37 -7.90
N SER A 207 5.21 2.28 -7.17
CA SER A 207 4.13 1.36 -6.77
C SER A 207 3.21 1.99 -5.71
N ASP A 208 3.75 2.80 -4.80
CA ASP A 208 2.94 3.58 -3.85
C ASP A 208 2.11 4.65 -4.59
N VAL A 209 2.69 5.27 -5.63
CA VAL A 209 1.93 6.21 -6.49
C VAL A 209 0.77 5.50 -7.20
N TRP A 210 0.96 4.26 -7.67
CA TRP A 210 -0.14 3.47 -8.20
C TRP A 210 -1.25 3.27 -7.15
N GLY A 211 -0.91 2.81 -5.94
CA GLY A 211 -1.89 2.60 -4.86
C GLY A 211 -2.62 3.90 -4.47
N LEU A 212 -1.90 5.04 -4.51
CA LEU A 212 -2.52 6.36 -4.29
C LEU A 212 -3.47 6.75 -5.42
N GLY A 213 -3.11 6.46 -6.68
CA GLY A 213 -3.98 6.64 -7.85
C GLY A 213 -5.23 5.77 -7.79
N ALA A 214 -5.07 4.50 -7.42
CA ALA A 214 -6.18 3.57 -7.22
C ALA A 214 -7.11 4.02 -6.07
N THR A 215 -6.52 4.58 -5.00
CA THR A 215 -7.28 5.21 -3.91
C THR A 215 -8.04 6.44 -4.41
N LEU A 216 -7.42 7.34 -5.19
CA LEU A 216 -8.11 8.49 -5.77
C LEU A 216 -9.27 8.05 -6.68
N PHE A 217 -9.06 7.04 -7.51
CA PHE A 217 -10.11 6.46 -8.33
C PHE A 217 -11.29 6.01 -7.45
N TYR A 218 -11.02 5.26 -6.37
CA TYR A 218 -12.05 4.81 -5.44
C TYR A 218 -12.78 5.99 -4.77
N LEU A 219 -12.06 7.01 -4.31
CA LEU A 219 -12.67 8.21 -3.70
C LEU A 219 -13.64 8.91 -4.66
N LEU A 220 -13.30 8.98 -5.95
CA LEU A 220 -14.10 9.68 -6.97
C LEU A 220 -15.25 8.84 -7.52
N THR A 221 -15.18 7.52 -7.47
CA THR A 221 -16.13 6.63 -8.16
C THR A 221 -16.94 5.73 -7.21
N GLY A 222 -16.45 5.49 -6.00
CA GLY A 222 -17.03 4.54 -5.05
C GLY A 222 -16.76 3.07 -5.39
N ARG A 223 -15.90 2.79 -6.38
CA ARG A 223 -15.57 1.42 -6.81
C ARG A 223 -14.07 1.24 -7.02
N THR A 224 -13.59 0.00 -6.99
CA THR A 224 -12.21 -0.35 -7.31
C THR A 224 -11.89 -0.08 -8.78
N PRO A 225 -10.62 0.24 -9.14
CA PRO A 225 -10.24 0.50 -10.53
C PRO A 225 -10.44 -0.69 -11.46
N PHE A 226 -10.22 -1.87 -10.95
CA PHE A 226 -10.39 -3.15 -11.64
C PHE A 226 -11.13 -4.12 -10.72
N ASP A 227 -11.88 -5.04 -11.31
CA ASP A 227 -12.52 -6.16 -10.65
C ASP A 227 -12.17 -7.45 -11.38
N GLY A 228 -12.41 -8.60 -10.78
CA GLY A 228 -12.14 -9.89 -11.39
C GLY A 228 -12.87 -11.02 -10.67
N GLU A 229 -13.33 -12.02 -11.41
CA GLU A 229 -13.98 -13.20 -10.82
C GLU A 229 -13.00 -14.03 -9.98
N THR A 230 -11.71 -13.96 -10.33
CA THR A 230 -10.62 -14.60 -9.60
C THR A 230 -9.48 -13.61 -9.40
N VAL A 231 -8.61 -13.90 -8.43
CA VAL A 231 -7.40 -13.08 -8.20
C VAL A 231 -6.50 -13.05 -9.44
N ILE A 232 -6.43 -14.14 -10.20
CA ILE A 232 -5.63 -14.19 -11.44
C ILE A 232 -6.25 -13.29 -12.51
N ASP A 233 -7.57 -13.32 -12.66
CA ASP A 233 -8.29 -12.45 -13.59
C ASP A 233 -8.06 -10.97 -13.23
N LEU A 234 -8.19 -10.61 -11.94
CA LEU A 234 -7.91 -9.28 -11.46
C LEU A 234 -6.46 -8.82 -11.78
N ILE A 235 -5.46 -9.68 -11.55
CA ILE A 235 -4.06 -9.38 -11.89
C ILE A 235 -3.88 -9.13 -13.39
N VAL A 236 -4.52 -9.94 -14.24
CA VAL A 236 -4.46 -9.77 -15.69
C VAL A 236 -5.10 -8.45 -16.11
N ARG A 237 -6.32 -8.16 -15.62
CA ARG A 237 -7.01 -6.90 -15.93
C ARG A 237 -6.24 -5.68 -15.43
N THR A 238 -5.72 -5.75 -14.21
CA THR A 238 -4.85 -4.69 -13.65
C THR A 238 -3.64 -4.41 -14.55
N ALA A 239 -3.07 -5.44 -15.19
CA ALA A 239 -1.91 -5.28 -16.06
C ALA A 239 -2.25 -4.83 -17.48
N THR A 240 -3.46 -5.11 -17.99
CA THR A 240 -3.78 -4.98 -19.43
C THR A 240 -4.92 -4.04 -19.76
N GLU A 241 -5.95 -3.92 -18.89
CA GLU A 241 -7.15 -3.16 -19.20
C GLU A 241 -6.99 -1.66 -18.89
N PRO A 242 -7.60 -0.77 -19.68
CA PRO A 242 -7.71 0.65 -19.35
C PRO A 242 -8.70 0.86 -18.21
N LEU A 243 -8.57 2.01 -17.50
CA LEU A 243 -9.54 2.44 -16.49
C LEU A 243 -10.89 2.75 -17.14
N GLN A 244 -11.97 2.33 -16.49
CA GLN A 244 -13.34 2.61 -16.92
C GLN A 244 -13.91 3.77 -16.09
N TRP A 245 -14.20 4.89 -16.75
CA TRP A 245 -14.59 6.12 -16.08
C TRP A 245 -16.10 6.35 -16.11
N PRO A 246 -16.74 6.66 -14.97
CA PRO A 246 -18.06 7.24 -14.95
C PRO A 246 -18.05 8.67 -15.53
N ASP A 247 -19.14 9.08 -16.18
CA ASP A 247 -19.22 10.39 -16.85
C ASP A 247 -19.07 11.59 -15.90
N HIS A 248 -19.48 11.42 -14.64
CA HIS A 248 -19.42 12.50 -13.64
C HIS A 248 -18.01 12.86 -13.17
N VAL A 249 -16.99 12.04 -13.46
CA VAL A 249 -15.61 12.34 -13.07
C VAL A 249 -14.99 13.30 -14.06
N ALA A 250 -14.51 14.45 -13.56
CA ALA A 250 -13.89 15.48 -14.37
C ALA A 250 -12.64 14.99 -15.12
N MET A 251 -12.46 15.44 -16.36
CA MET A 251 -11.39 14.98 -17.25
C MET A 251 -10.00 15.15 -16.65
N GLU A 252 -9.75 16.26 -15.98
CA GLU A 252 -8.47 16.53 -15.34
C GLU A 252 -8.15 15.56 -14.19
N CYS A 253 -9.17 15.07 -13.48
CA CYS A 253 -8.99 14.02 -12.46
C CYS A 253 -8.68 12.68 -13.12
N ARG A 254 -9.34 12.35 -14.26
CA ARG A 254 -9.06 11.14 -15.03
C ARG A 254 -7.59 11.15 -15.48
N GLN A 255 -7.12 12.25 -16.06
CA GLN A 255 -5.73 12.42 -16.52
C GLN A 255 -4.72 12.23 -15.39
N LEU A 256 -4.96 12.82 -14.20
CA LEU A 256 -4.09 12.62 -13.05
C LEU A 256 -4.02 11.16 -12.64
N VAL A 257 -5.16 10.50 -12.48
CA VAL A 257 -5.19 9.08 -12.09
C VAL A 257 -4.51 8.20 -13.15
N GLU A 258 -4.71 8.48 -14.44
CA GLU A 258 -4.05 7.75 -15.53
C GLU A 258 -2.52 7.89 -15.50
N LEU A 259 -2.00 9.09 -15.15
CA LEU A 259 -0.56 9.29 -14.92
C LEU A 259 -0.07 8.51 -13.68
N MET A 260 -0.86 8.49 -12.59
CA MET A 260 -0.52 7.75 -11.37
C MET A 260 -0.65 6.22 -11.55
N MET A 261 -1.50 5.77 -12.48
CA MET A 261 -1.80 4.35 -12.72
C MET A 261 -1.33 3.88 -14.11
N ALA A 262 -0.34 4.55 -14.72
CA ALA A 262 0.29 4.04 -15.93
C ALA A 262 0.86 2.64 -15.68
N LYS A 263 0.59 1.69 -16.60
CA LYS A 263 0.97 0.28 -16.43
C LYS A 263 2.49 0.10 -16.35
N ASP A 264 3.20 0.86 -17.16
CA ASP A 264 4.67 0.95 -17.13
C ASP A 264 5.08 1.93 -16.01
N PRO A 265 5.84 1.50 -14.99
CA PRO A 265 6.32 2.38 -13.93
C PRO A 265 7.17 3.56 -14.43
N LEU A 266 7.84 3.43 -15.59
CA LEU A 266 8.63 4.52 -16.19
C LEU A 266 7.76 5.62 -16.79
N ARG A 267 6.51 5.32 -17.12
CA ARG A 267 5.50 6.27 -17.60
C ARG A 267 4.56 6.76 -16.50
N ARG A 268 4.89 6.45 -15.25
CA ARG A 268 4.12 6.81 -14.06
C ARG A 268 4.86 7.92 -13.31
N LEU A 269 4.13 8.74 -12.54
CA LEU A 269 4.74 9.61 -11.54
C LEU A 269 5.57 8.73 -10.58
N ALA A 270 6.84 9.13 -10.31
CA ALA A 270 7.79 8.23 -9.66
C ALA A 270 7.67 8.18 -8.14
N ASN A 271 7.14 9.23 -7.53
CA ASN A 271 7.12 9.39 -6.07
C ASN A 271 6.09 10.43 -5.62
N GLY A 272 6.00 10.65 -4.30
CA GLY A 272 5.06 11.62 -3.72
C GLY A 272 5.32 13.06 -4.12
N ASP A 273 6.56 13.46 -4.37
CA ASP A 273 6.91 14.83 -4.78
C ASP A 273 6.34 15.12 -6.18
N GLU A 274 6.47 14.19 -7.12
CA GLU A 274 5.91 14.33 -8.47
C GLU A 274 4.37 14.36 -8.45
N VAL A 275 3.73 13.62 -7.53
CA VAL A 275 2.26 13.70 -7.33
C VAL A 275 1.86 15.08 -6.82
N LEU A 276 2.60 15.65 -5.88
CA LEU A 276 2.33 17.00 -5.37
C LEU A 276 2.47 18.06 -6.47
N GLU A 277 3.47 17.95 -7.34
CA GLU A 277 3.64 18.83 -8.48
C GLU A 277 2.47 18.72 -9.46
N ALA A 278 2.05 17.51 -9.82
CA ALA A 278 0.88 17.29 -10.67
C ALA A 278 -0.41 17.87 -10.06
N LEU A 279 -0.60 17.75 -8.74
CA LEU A 279 -1.72 18.39 -8.03
C LEU A 279 -1.64 19.93 -8.07
N GLN A 280 -0.44 20.52 -8.00
CA GLN A 280 -0.26 21.97 -8.15
C GLN A 280 -0.57 22.43 -9.58
N GLN A 281 -0.20 21.66 -10.61
CA GLN A 281 -0.59 21.93 -12.00
C GLN A 281 -2.11 21.96 -12.12
N LEU A 282 -2.82 20.97 -11.57
CA LEU A 282 -4.29 20.96 -11.53
C LEU A 282 -4.88 22.20 -10.83
N ALA A 283 -4.28 22.64 -9.72
CA ALA A 283 -4.75 23.82 -9.00
C ALA A 283 -4.61 25.10 -9.84
N ARG A 284 -3.61 25.17 -10.73
CA ARG A 284 -3.40 26.23 -11.71
C ARG A 284 -4.24 26.08 -12.98
N ARG A 285 -5.08 25.05 -13.06
CA ARG A 285 -5.85 24.64 -14.26
C ARG A 285 -4.98 24.22 -15.44
N GLU A 286 -3.78 23.75 -15.16
CA GLU A 286 -2.88 23.14 -16.13
C GLU A 286 -3.16 21.63 -16.23
N VAL A 287 -2.86 21.04 -17.38
CA VAL A 287 -2.95 19.57 -17.55
C VAL A 287 -1.76 18.93 -16.85
N PRO A 288 -1.97 17.99 -15.92
CA PRO A 288 -0.85 17.28 -15.30
C PRO A 288 0.00 16.54 -16.34
N THR A 289 1.30 16.70 -16.23
CA THR A 289 2.27 16.08 -17.13
C THR A 289 3.35 15.34 -16.33
N LEU A 290 3.97 14.35 -16.96
CA LEU A 290 5.18 13.74 -16.40
C LEU A 290 6.29 14.81 -16.35
N PRO A 291 7.08 14.87 -15.27
CA PRO A 291 8.29 15.69 -15.24
C PRO A 291 9.22 15.31 -16.40
N HIS A 292 9.88 16.32 -16.96
CA HIS A 292 10.88 16.08 -18.01
C HIS A 292 12.05 15.28 -17.41
N ARG A 293 12.10 14.01 -17.68
CA ARG A 293 13.25 13.16 -17.32
C ARG A 293 14.23 13.25 -18.46
N GLU A 294 15.39 13.89 -18.24
CA GLU A 294 16.47 13.89 -19.22
C GLU A 294 16.78 12.44 -19.61
N ASP A 295 16.85 12.20 -20.94
CA ASP A 295 16.97 10.88 -21.54
C ASP A 295 18.07 10.07 -20.84
N GLY A 296 17.70 9.00 -20.16
CA GLY A 296 18.58 7.96 -19.65
C GLY A 296 19.01 8.02 -18.19
N THR A 297 18.61 9.01 -17.38
CA THR A 297 19.03 9.08 -15.96
C THR A 297 17.91 8.88 -14.94
N GLY A 298 16.72 8.54 -15.38
CA GLY A 298 15.69 7.90 -14.55
C GLY A 298 16.00 6.42 -14.37
N ALA A 299 17.28 6.07 -14.12
CA ALA A 299 17.62 4.69 -13.83
C ALA A 299 16.85 4.26 -12.57
N PRO A 300 16.15 3.11 -12.61
CA PRO A 300 15.70 2.49 -11.38
C PRO A 300 16.93 2.39 -10.47
N PRO A 301 16.77 2.55 -9.15
CA PRO A 301 17.90 2.49 -8.25
C PRO A 301 18.68 1.20 -8.51
N PRO A 302 20.05 1.22 -8.47
CA PRO A 302 20.88 0.13 -8.93
C PRO A 302 20.46 -1.20 -8.29
N GLY A 303 20.07 -2.18 -9.10
CA GLY A 303 19.63 -3.50 -8.67
C GLY A 303 18.32 -4.01 -9.29
N LEU A 304 17.66 -3.27 -10.20
CA LEU A 304 16.49 -3.77 -10.94
C LEU A 304 16.80 -3.76 -12.45
N GLU A 305 17.42 -4.83 -12.93
CA GLU A 305 17.24 -5.22 -14.33
C GLU A 305 15.85 -5.89 -14.43
N ILE A 306 14.87 -5.14 -14.91
CA ILE A 306 13.56 -5.68 -15.25
C ILE A 306 13.68 -6.20 -16.69
N ASP A 307 13.88 -7.50 -16.85
CA ASP A 307 13.79 -8.17 -18.16
C ASP A 307 12.32 -8.16 -18.61
N TYR A 308 12.00 -7.19 -19.43
CA TYR A 308 10.71 -7.11 -20.15
C TYR A 308 10.74 -8.03 -21.35
N GLY A 309 11.02 -9.32 -21.21
CA GLY A 309 11.03 -10.32 -22.27
C GLY A 309 10.45 -9.84 -23.60
N SER A 310 11.27 -9.26 -24.44
CA SER A 310 10.95 -8.77 -25.78
C SER A 310 10.87 -9.93 -26.77
N GLY A 311 10.11 -10.98 -26.42
CA GLY A 311 9.78 -12.10 -27.29
C GLY A 311 8.37 -11.90 -27.87
N PRO A 312 8.18 -11.96 -29.22
CA PRO A 312 6.85 -11.91 -29.78
C PRO A 312 6.02 -13.09 -29.29
N ILE A 313 4.84 -12.80 -28.74
CA ILE A 313 3.84 -13.81 -28.37
C ILE A 313 3.45 -14.55 -29.64
N ALA A 314 3.98 -15.77 -29.83
CA ALA A 314 3.61 -16.63 -30.93
C ALA A 314 2.15 -17.05 -30.74
N GLY A 315 1.26 -16.53 -31.57
CA GLY A 315 -0.13 -16.94 -31.64
C GLY A 315 -0.27 -18.42 -32.01
N PRO A 316 -1.40 -19.07 -31.65
CA PRO A 316 -1.58 -20.50 -31.87
C PRO A 316 -1.54 -20.83 -33.37
N ARG A 317 -0.60 -21.68 -33.76
CA ARG A 317 -0.52 -22.23 -35.12
C ARG A 317 -1.77 -23.03 -35.43
N ARG A 318 -2.57 -22.56 -36.38
CA ARG A 318 -3.66 -23.33 -36.97
C ARG A 318 -3.09 -24.60 -37.60
N ALA A 319 -3.49 -25.76 -37.08
CA ALA A 319 -3.17 -27.06 -37.69
C ALA A 319 -3.97 -27.20 -39.01
N VAL A 320 -3.27 -27.11 -40.12
CA VAL A 320 -3.84 -27.43 -41.45
C VAL A 320 -3.90 -28.96 -41.58
N ARG A 321 -5.10 -29.53 -41.45
CA ARG A 321 -5.37 -30.93 -41.77
C ARG A 321 -5.21 -31.16 -43.29
N ARG A 322 -4.12 -31.76 -43.72
CA ARG A 322 -3.98 -32.33 -45.06
C ARG A 322 -4.87 -33.58 -45.16
N ARG A 323 -5.95 -33.53 -45.91
CA ARG A 323 -6.68 -34.72 -46.40
C ARG A 323 -5.77 -35.46 -47.38
N ARG A 324 -5.37 -36.69 -47.06
CA ARG A 324 -4.84 -37.64 -48.00
C ARG A 324 -6.03 -38.25 -48.74
N HIS A 325 -6.12 -38.03 -50.05
CA HIS A 325 -6.86 -38.87 -50.96
C HIS A 325 -6.07 -40.16 -51.15
N ARG A 326 -6.72 -41.28 -50.93
CA ARG A 326 -6.35 -42.55 -51.54
C ARG A 326 -7.28 -42.74 -52.74
N GLY A 327 -6.70 -42.85 -53.93
CA GLY A 327 -7.21 -43.56 -55.08
C GLY A 327 -6.71 -44.98 -55.02
#